data_1dac0e4ee5879ee25525d38b9b7e809f
#
_entry.id   1dac0e4ee5879ee25525d38b9b7e809f
#
_cell.length_a   1.000
_cell.length_b   1.000
_cell.length_c   1.000
_cell.angle_alpha   90.00
_cell.angle_beta   90.00
_cell.angle_gamma   90.00
#
_symmetry.space_group_name_H-M   'P 1'
#
loop_
_entity.id
_entity.type
_entity.pdbx_description
1 polymer ?
#
loop_
_entity_poly.entity_id
_entity_poly.type
_entity_poly.pdbx_seq_one_letter_code
_entity_poly.pdbx_strand_id
1 'polypeptide(L)'
;MRSLPPEKMAQARRALEDVRLGKPLGAALREHSWNNAPLHKSALVAVYQQLVESGEWEADEALLAAIRLKPVRTLSGVTTVTVLTKPYPCPGKCIFCPDDVRMPKSYLPDEPGAMRALEHNFDPYTQVQSRLEALTAVGHPTDKIELLILGGTFSSYRRDYQAWFVLQCFKAMNKSHHREHGEHRENPKEISADSVSSVVNSLSEAHLANESAQHRNVGLVVETRPDEITPDELAWFRLLGVTKVQMGVQSLDDPILELNQRGHTVAEAHRAVALLRAAGFKIVLHWMPNLLGATPESDRADFPRLWEGLCPDEIKIYPTQLLENAPLYEIWKRGEYRPYTTDELIQLIADVKPSIPRYCRVNRIIRDIPSTHVVEGNKRTSLRQDVHVEMARRGAHCDCIRCREVRGGKVKPAALRLDDLVYHPDGAEEHFLSFVTPEDQIAGFLRLSLPGADSPVTGLADLDGAAIIREVHVYGQSLAVGTEQSGAAQHTGLGTRLLAEADNLARTKGYRRMAVIAAVGTRQYYLERGFERGELYLRKSRF
;
A
#
# COMPACT_ATOMS: atom_id res chain seq x y z
N MET A 1 7.62 25.52 7.37
CA MET A 1 6.24 25.88 7.80
C MET A 1 6.11 27.40 7.92
N ARG A 2 4.98 27.99 7.52
CA ARG A 2 4.70 29.39 7.88
C ARG A 2 4.52 29.43 9.40
N SER A 3 5.28 30.28 10.11
CA SER A 3 5.13 30.46 11.56
C SER A 3 3.70 30.90 11.88
N LEU A 4 3.09 30.24 12.87
CA LEU A 4 1.77 30.64 13.35
C LEU A 4 1.88 32.03 13.99
N PRO A 5 0.86 32.90 13.85
CA PRO A 5 0.81 34.16 14.61
C PRO A 5 0.93 33.91 16.11
N PRO A 6 1.66 34.75 16.88
CA PRO A 6 1.90 34.55 18.31
C PRO A 6 0.61 34.32 19.14
N GLU A 7 -0.43 35.11 18.84
CA GLU A 7 -1.73 34.96 19.51
C GLU A 7 -2.40 33.64 19.23
N LYS A 8 -2.32 33.13 17.98
CA LYS A 8 -2.85 31.83 17.61
C LYS A 8 -2.06 30.69 18.28
N MET A 9 -0.74 30.86 18.43
CA MET A 9 0.10 29.91 19.18
C MET A 9 -0.30 29.86 20.65
N ALA A 10 -0.54 31.02 21.28
CA ALA A 10 -0.98 31.10 22.67
C ALA A 10 -2.35 30.40 22.89
N GLN A 11 -3.30 30.63 22.00
CA GLN A 11 -4.60 29.93 22.05
C GLN A 11 -4.47 28.43 21.84
N ALA A 12 -3.64 28.00 20.88
CA ALA A 12 -3.40 26.58 20.63
C ALA A 12 -2.72 25.88 21.81
N ARG A 13 -1.81 26.57 22.50
CA ARG A 13 -1.17 26.08 23.73
C ARG A 13 -2.21 25.87 24.84
N ARG A 14 -3.08 26.85 25.10
CA ARG A 14 -4.15 26.71 26.13
C ARG A 14 -5.09 25.53 25.80
N ALA A 15 -5.46 25.39 24.52
CA ALA A 15 -6.28 24.28 24.08
C ALA A 15 -5.59 22.91 24.31
N LEU A 16 -4.26 22.84 24.11
CA LEU A 16 -3.46 21.63 24.41
C LEU A 16 -3.41 21.32 25.89
N GLU A 17 -3.21 22.34 26.74
CA GLU A 17 -3.21 22.21 28.20
C GLU A 17 -4.56 21.67 28.70
N ASP A 18 -5.67 22.21 28.19
CA ASP A 18 -7.02 21.75 28.50
C ASP A 18 -7.24 20.29 28.09
N VAL A 19 -6.80 19.90 26.88
CA VAL A 19 -6.91 18.49 26.42
C VAL A 19 -6.07 17.58 27.29
N ARG A 20 -4.88 17.99 27.70
CA ARG A 20 -4.00 17.23 28.60
C ARG A 20 -4.62 17.03 29.99
N LEU A 21 -5.41 18.01 30.45
CA LEU A 21 -6.19 17.94 31.69
C LEU A 21 -7.50 17.15 31.55
N GLY A 22 -7.76 16.52 30.39
CA GLY A 22 -8.89 15.64 30.15
C GLY A 22 -10.11 16.32 29.50
N LYS A 23 -10.03 17.59 29.11
CA LYS A 23 -11.13 18.26 28.40
C LYS A 23 -11.32 17.67 27.01
N PRO A 24 -12.57 17.40 26.57
CA PRO A 24 -12.84 16.90 25.21
C PRO A 24 -12.26 17.85 24.15
N LEU A 25 -11.50 17.30 23.19
CA LEU A 25 -10.82 18.07 22.15
C LEU A 25 -11.75 19.06 21.42
N GLY A 26 -12.96 18.62 21.06
CA GLY A 26 -13.93 19.48 20.37
C GLY A 26 -14.39 20.69 21.21
N ALA A 27 -14.41 20.57 22.55
CA ALA A 27 -14.71 21.65 23.46
C ALA A 27 -13.53 22.64 23.55
N ALA A 28 -12.30 22.10 23.74
CA ALA A 28 -11.10 22.92 23.79
C ALA A 28 -10.88 23.74 22.49
N LEU A 29 -11.10 23.13 21.32
CA LEU A 29 -10.98 23.83 20.01
C LEU A 29 -11.98 24.96 19.83
N ARG A 30 -13.20 24.86 20.40
CA ARG A 30 -14.22 25.92 20.33
C ARG A 30 -13.96 27.05 21.32
N GLU A 31 -13.54 26.70 22.53
CA GLU A 31 -13.27 27.66 23.59
C GLU A 31 -12.07 28.57 23.30
N HIS A 32 -11.01 27.96 22.76
CA HIS A 32 -9.79 28.68 22.36
C HIS A 32 -9.84 29.05 20.88
N SER A 33 -10.85 29.82 20.47
CA SER A 33 -11.00 30.29 19.10
C SER A 33 -9.96 31.35 18.73
N TRP A 34 -9.71 31.53 17.43
CA TRP A 34 -8.89 32.60 16.88
C TRP A 34 -9.60 33.24 15.68
N ASN A 35 -9.69 34.57 15.64
CA ASN A 35 -10.45 35.33 14.64
C ASN A 35 -11.92 34.85 14.51
N ASN A 36 -12.59 34.64 15.64
CA ASN A 36 -13.97 34.13 15.72
C ASN A 36 -14.22 32.76 15.06
N ALA A 37 -13.17 31.98 14.80
CA ALA A 37 -13.28 30.63 14.29
C ALA A 37 -12.64 29.64 15.27
N PRO A 38 -13.16 28.41 15.41
CA PRO A 38 -12.54 27.35 16.21
C PRO A 38 -11.11 27.08 15.70
N LEU A 39 -10.20 26.73 16.61
CA LEU A 39 -8.86 26.35 16.23
C LEU A 39 -8.87 25.08 15.36
N HIS A 40 -8.02 25.07 14.36
CA HIS A 40 -7.81 23.86 13.56
C HIS A 40 -6.79 22.94 14.23
N LYS A 41 -6.99 21.62 14.18
CA LYS A 41 -6.08 20.62 14.79
C LYS A 41 -4.61 20.79 14.37
N SER A 42 -4.32 21.25 13.14
CA SER A 42 -2.96 21.49 12.69
C SER A 42 -2.21 22.53 13.52
N ALA A 43 -2.91 23.52 14.09
CA ALA A 43 -2.30 24.49 14.98
C ALA A 43 -1.87 23.83 16.31
N LEU A 44 -2.70 22.92 16.85
CA LEU A 44 -2.36 22.17 18.05
C LEU A 44 -1.14 21.28 17.82
N VAL A 45 -1.09 20.56 16.69
CA VAL A 45 0.04 19.69 16.34
C VAL A 45 1.33 20.52 16.23
N ALA A 46 1.29 21.66 15.53
CA ALA A 46 2.46 22.54 15.36
C ALA A 46 2.99 23.06 16.70
N VAL A 47 2.10 23.51 17.60
CA VAL A 47 2.50 24.00 18.93
C VAL A 47 2.99 22.85 19.82
N TYR A 48 2.34 21.68 19.77
CA TYR A 48 2.81 20.49 20.50
C TYR A 48 4.25 20.11 20.08
N GLN A 49 4.51 20.05 18.76
CA GLN A 49 5.85 19.74 18.25
C GLN A 49 6.88 20.75 18.73
N GLN A 50 6.57 22.04 18.68
CA GLN A 50 7.45 23.11 19.17
C GLN A 50 7.76 22.96 20.67
N LEU A 51 6.75 22.63 21.51
CA LEU A 51 6.94 22.45 22.96
C LEU A 51 7.80 21.23 23.28
N VAL A 52 7.70 20.16 22.49
CA VAL A 52 8.54 18.97 22.65
C VAL A 52 9.96 19.23 22.12
N GLU A 53 10.12 19.88 20.96
CA GLU A 53 11.43 20.24 20.39
C GLU A 53 12.23 21.21 21.28
N SER A 54 11.54 22.13 21.95
CA SER A 54 12.18 23.04 22.92
C SER A 54 12.52 22.40 24.26
N GLY A 55 12.08 21.14 24.49
CA GLY A 55 12.25 20.45 25.77
C GLY A 55 11.33 20.95 26.89
N GLU A 56 10.35 21.81 26.57
CA GLU A 56 9.39 22.31 27.55
C GLU A 56 8.36 21.25 27.94
N TRP A 57 8.02 20.35 26.99
CA TRP A 57 7.16 19.20 27.25
C TRP A 57 7.88 17.90 26.88
N GLU A 58 7.63 16.86 27.68
CA GLU A 58 7.96 15.51 27.26
C GLU A 58 7.02 15.03 26.17
N ALA A 59 7.50 14.16 25.28
CA ALA A 59 6.70 13.59 24.22
C ALA A 59 5.54 12.72 24.79
N ASP A 60 4.32 13.05 24.41
CA ASP A 60 3.08 12.36 24.81
C ASP A 60 2.37 11.83 23.56
N GLU A 61 2.58 10.53 23.29
CA GLU A 61 1.98 9.86 22.13
C GLU A 61 0.44 9.80 22.19
N ALA A 62 -0.15 9.74 23.40
CA ALA A 62 -1.60 9.70 23.55
C ALA A 62 -2.22 11.05 23.19
N LEU A 63 -1.62 12.15 23.63
CA LEU A 63 -2.03 13.49 23.27
C LEU A 63 -1.86 13.72 21.77
N LEU A 64 -0.71 13.36 21.20
CA LEU A 64 -0.46 13.50 19.74
C LEU A 64 -1.48 12.69 18.92
N ALA A 65 -1.81 11.47 19.33
CA ALA A 65 -2.84 10.65 18.68
C ALA A 65 -4.22 11.30 18.73
N ALA A 66 -4.58 11.97 19.83
CA ALA A 66 -5.87 12.66 19.99
C ALA A 66 -6.00 13.88 19.06
N ILE A 67 -4.93 14.68 18.92
CA ILE A 67 -4.92 15.90 18.11
C ILE A 67 -4.61 15.65 16.63
N ARG A 68 -4.12 14.46 16.24
CA ARG A 68 -3.75 14.07 14.87
C ARG A 68 -4.89 14.31 13.87
N LEU A 69 -4.54 14.79 12.67
CA LEU A 69 -5.48 14.94 11.56
C LEU A 69 -5.70 13.59 10.85
N LYS A 70 -6.95 13.24 10.57
CA LYS A 70 -7.32 12.02 9.82
C LYS A 70 -6.61 10.76 10.35
N PRO A 71 -6.76 10.41 11.64
CA PRO A 71 -5.98 9.34 12.30
C PRO A 71 -6.10 7.98 11.61
N VAL A 72 -7.19 7.72 10.87
CA VAL A 72 -7.43 6.47 10.11
C VAL A 72 -6.29 6.14 9.12
N ARG A 73 -5.52 7.14 8.66
CA ARG A 73 -4.46 6.94 7.65
C ARG A 73 -3.28 6.10 8.15
N THR A 74 -3.03 6.09 9.45
CA THR A 74 -1.87 5.42 10.07
C THR A 74 -2.25 4.47 11.19
N LEU A 75 -3.52 4.07 11.29
CA LEU A 75 -4.00 3.11 12.30
C LEU A 75 -3.34 1.72 12.19
N SER A 76 -2.86 1.36 11.01
CA SER A 76 -2.14 0.10 10.78
C SER A 76 -0.70 0.12 11.30
N GLY A 77 -0.21 1.26 11.78
CA GLY A 77 1.19 1.43 12.17
C GLY A 77 2.15 1.68 11.00
N VAL A 78 1.63 1.83 9.78
CA VAL A 78 2.42 2.09 8.56
C VAL A 78 1.89 3.34 7.87
N THR A 79 2.79 4.20 7.42
CA THR A 79 2.46 5.43 6.70
C THR A 79 2.75 5.26 5.22
N THR A 80 1.72 5.43 4.39
CA THR A 80 1.86 5.33 2.93
C THR A 80 2.31 6.67 2.33
N VAL A 81 3.43 6.64 1.63
CA VAL A 81 3.94 7.74 0.79
C VAL A 81 3.76 7.34 -0.66
N THR A 82 2.97 8.12 -1.41
CA THR A 82 2.70 7.88 -2.83
C THR A 82 3.42 8.91 -3.66
N VAL A 83 4.18 8.45 -4.64
CA VAL A 83 4.91 9.23 -5.64
C VAL A 83 4.51 8.77 -7.04
N LEU A 84 4.58 9.65 -8.03
CA LEU A 84 4.34 9.31 -9.43
C LEU A 84 5.60 9.51 -10.27
N THR A 85 5.80 8.59 -11.21
CA THR A 85 6.80 8.71 -12.27
C THR A 85 6.40 9.80 -13.28
N LYS A 86 7.36 10.30 -14.05
CA LYS A 86 7.07 11.25 -15.16
C LYS A 86 6.19 10.61 -16.22
N PRO A 87 5.50 11.41 -17.07
CA PRO A 87 4.82 10.89 -18.25
C PRO A 87 5.74 10.02 -19.11
N TYR A 88 5.26 8.85 -19.51
CA TYR A 88 5.99 7.91 -20.36
C TYR A 88 5.00 7.07 -21.18
N PRO A 89 5.34 6.66 -22.41
CA PRO A 89 4.49 5.80 -23.22
C PRO A 89 4.14 4.50 -22.50
N CYS A 90 2.86 4.15 -22.49
CA CYS A 90 2.38 2.87 -22.00
C CYS A 90 2.23 1.90 -23.17
N PRO A 91 2.65 0.62 -23.06
CA PRO A 91 2.45 -0.38 -24.13
C PRO A 91 0.96 -0.72 -24.34
N GLY A 92 0.12 -0.48 -23.32
CA GLY A 92 -1.32 -0.76 -23.37
C GLY A 92 -2.11 0.30 -24.14
N LYS A 93 -3.14 -0.17 -24.89
CA LYS A 93 -4.06 0.66 -25.69
C LYS A 93 -5.47 0.70 -25.10
N CYS A 94 -5.61 0.45 -23.78
CA CYS A 94 -6.90 0.31 -23.11
C CYS A 94 -7.84 1.48 -23.37
N ILE A 95 -9.06 1.19 -23.88
CA ILE A 95 -10.04 2.21 -24.31
C ILE A 95 -10.64 3.01 -23.14
N PHE A 96 -10.63 2.47 -21.93
CA PHE A 96 -11.13 3.13 -20.71
C PHE A 96 -10.09 4.03 -20.04
N CYS A 97 -8.85 4.03 -20.53
CA CYS A 97 -7.74 4.76 -19.89
C CYS A 97 -7.74 6.22 -20.36
N PRO A 98 -7.80 7.21 -19.43
CA PRO A 98 -7.67 8.61 -19.82
C PRO A 98 -6.28 8.90 -20.37
N ASP A 99 -6.20 9.86 -21.26
CA ASP A 99 -4.98 10.34 -21.87
C ASP A 99 -4.81 11.84 -21.63
N ASP A 100 -3.77 12.19 -20.87
CA ASP A 100 -3.34 13.58 -20.66
C ASP A 100 -1.82 13.62 -20.81
N VAL A 101 -1.34 14.37 -21.79
CA VAL A 101 0.09 14.46 -22.13
C VAL A 101 0.98 14.97 -20.98
N ARG A 102 0.38 15.62 -20.00
CA ARG A 102 1.08 16.13 -18.81
C ARG A 102 1.29 15.05 -17.73
N MET A 103 0.59 13.92 -17.84
CA MET A 103 0.49 12.91 -16.80
C MET A 103 0.94 11.53 -17.30
N PRO A 104 1.43 10.68 -16.40
CA PRO A 104 1.55 9.25 -16.72
C PRO A 104 0.19 8.69 -17.13
N LYS A 105 0.20 7.73 -18.04
CA LYS A 105 -1.04 7.10 -18.55
C LYS A 105 -1.94 6.65 -17.40
N SER A 106 -3.24 6.87 -17.52
CA SER A 106 -4.27 6.55 -16.53
C SER A 106 -4.46 7.57 -15.39
N TYR A 107 -3.65 8.61 -15.28
CA TYR A 107 -3.77 9.64 -14.23
C TYR A 107 -4.24 10.98 -14.77
N LEU A 108 -5.03 11.70 -13.95
CA LEU A 108 -5.48 13.07 -14.23
C LEU A 108 -4.73 14.06 -13.33
N PRO A 109 -4.46 15.29 -13.81
CA PRO A 109 -3.62 16.27 -13.08
C PRO A 109 -4.16 16.68 -11.71
N ASP A 110 -5.47 16.63 -11.51
CA ASP A 110 -6.17 17.02 -10.29
C ASP A 110 -6.48 15.85 -9.32
N GLU A 111 -6.07 14.62 -9.65
CA GLU A 111 -6.04 13.55 -8.66
C GLU A 111 -5.03 13.92 -7.55
N PRO A 112 -5.33 13.71 -6.25
CA PRO A 112 -4.48 14.23 -5.17
C PRO A 112 -3.01 13.79 -5.19
N GLY A 113 -2.72 12.60 -5.73
CA GLY A 113 -1.35 12.09 -5.93
C GLY A 113 -0.65 12.75 -7.11
N ALA A 114 -1.38 12.84 -8.22
CA ALA A 114 -0.93 13.39 -9.49
C ALA A 114 -0.63 14.90 -9.39
N MET A 115 -1.53 15.66 -8.75
CA MET A 115 -1.35 17.09 -8.50
C MET A 115 -0.04 17.38 -7.75
N ARG A 116 0.25 16.61 -6.67
CA ARG A 116 1.52 16.77 -5.94
C ARG A 116 2.74 16.42 -6.79
N ALA A 117 2.65 15.38 -7.61
CA ALA A 117 3.75 15.01 -8.50
C ALA A 117 4.03 16.10 -9.54
N LEU A 118 2.97 16.69 -10.11
CA LEU A 118 3.06 17.79 -11.04
C LEU A 118 3.68 19.05 -10.39
N GLU A 119 3.26 19.41 -9.16
CA GLU A 119 3.84 20.49 -8.35
C GLU A 119 5.35 20.33 -8.12
N HIS A 120 5.84 19.10 -8.09
CA HIS A 120 7.26 18.75 -7.92
C HIS A 120 7.95 18.34 -9.22
N ASN A 121 7.36 18.61 -10.40
CA ASN A 121 7.91 18.23 -11.71
C ASN A 121 8.29 16.75 -11.77
N PHE A 122 7.55 15.87 -11.10
CA PHE A 122 7.79 14.44 -10.98
C PHE A 122 9.16 14.05 -10.41
N ASP A 123 9.85 14.97 -9.75
CA ASP A 123 11.10 14.67 -9.06
C ASP A 123 10.84 13.78 -7.83
N PRO A 124 11.39 12.56 -7.76
CA PRO A 124 11.07 11.60 -6.71
C PRO A 124 11.57 12.02 -5.33
N TYR A 125 12.71 12.70 -5.25
CA TYR A 125 13.26 13.16 -3.98
C TYR A 125 12.34 14.20 -3.33
N THR A 126 11.96 15.23 -4.07
CA THR A 126 11.10 16.31 -3.56
C THR A 126 9.67 15.82 -3.27
N GLN A 127 9.14 14.88 -4.06
CA GLN A 127 7.84 14.26 -3.77
C GLN A 127 7.84 13.52 -2.41
N VAL A 128 8.89 12.72 -2.14
CA VAL A 128 9.00 11.99 -0.86
C VAL A 128 9.21 12.97 0.28
N GLN A 129 10.17 13.89 0.16
CA GLN A 129 10.52 14.84 1.22
C GLN A 129 9.31 15.70 1.61
N SER A 130 8.65 16.36 0.65
CA SER A 130 7.47 17.20 0.92
C SER A 130 6.34 16.39 1.55
N ARG A 131 6.20 15.12 1.15
CA ARG A 131 5.16 14.25 1.71
C ARG A 131 5.44 13.84 3.15
N LEU A 132 6.69 13.51 3.48
CA LEU A 132 7.11 13.22 4.86
C LEU A 132 6.90 14.45 5.75
N GLU A 133 7.35 15.62 5.31
CA GLU A 133 7.15 16.90 6.03
C GLU A 133 5.67 17.19 6.28
N ALA A 134 4.82 17.05 5.24
CA ALA A 134 3.38 17.29 5.37
C ALA A 134 2.70 16.28 6.32
N LEU A 135 3.14 15.02 6.37
CA LEU A 135 2.59 14.00 7.27
C LEU A 135 3.03 14.26 8.71
N THR A 136 4.29 14.57 8.93
CA THR A 136 4.83 14.96 10.24
C THR A 136 4.11 16.20 10.78
N ALA A 137 3.92 17.22 9.93
CA ALA A 137 3.24 18.47 10.29
C ALA A 137 1.78 18.30 10.75
N VAL A 138 1.14 17.19 10.43
CA VAL A 138 -0.23 16.87 10.87
C VAL A 138 -0.27 15.72 11.89
N GLY A 139 0.88 15.37 12.47
CA GLY A 139 1.00 14.44 13.59
C GLY A 139 1.02 12.96 13.21
N HIS A 140 1.26 12.60 11.94
CA HIS A 140 1.43 11.20 11.57
C HIS A 140 2.84 10.69 11.86
N PRO A 141 3.01 9.45 12.38
CA PRO A 141 4.32 8.82 12.47
C PRO A 141 4.87 8.56 11.07
N THR A 142 6.16 8.75 10.88
CA THR A 142 6.87 8.57 9.60
C THR A 142 8.08 7.63 9.73
N ASP A 143 8.13 6.86 10.80
CA ASP A 143 9.17 5.87 11.07
C ASP A 143 9.06 4.59 10.22
N LYS A 144 7.86 4.27 9.73
CA LYS A 144 7.56 3.09 8.90
C LYS A 144 6.84 3.52 7.64
N ILE A 145 7.54 3.54 6.52
CA ILE A 145 7.04 4.04 5.23
C ILE A 145 6.76 2.87 4.28
N GLU A 146 5.51 2.76 3.82
CA GLU A 146 5.18 2.03 2.61
C GLU A 146 5.27 3.01 1.42
N LEU A 147 6.31 2.86 0.60
CA LEU A 147 6.49 3.69 -0.59
C LEU A 147 5.73 3.09 -1.76
N LEU A 148 4.82 3.85 -2.32
CA LEU A 148 3.98 3.44 -3.45
C LEU A 148 4.36 4.27 -4.68
N ILE A 149 4.99 3.62 -5.65
CA ILE A 149 5.36 4.21 -6.95
C ILE A 149 4.23 3.91 -7.93
N LEU A 150 3.56 4.96 -8.39
CA LEU A 150 2.50 4.94 -9.37
C LEU A 150 2.98 5.60 -10.68
N GLY A 151 2.26 5.38 -11.78
CA GLY A 151 2.59 5.99 -13.07
C GLY A 151 2.25 5.09 -14.27
N GLY A 152 1.28 4.22 -14.10
CA GLY A 152 0.84 3.26 -15.11
C GLY A 152 1.65 1.97 -15.06
N THR A 153 2.42 1.65 -16.11
CA THR A 153 3.21 0.42 -16.19
C THR A 153 4.66 0.71 -15.82
N PHE A 154 5.06 0.46 -14.56
CA PHE A 154 6.42 0.74 -14.10
C PHE A 154 7.48 -0.01 -14.90
N SER A 155 7.22 -1.27 -15.27
CA SER A 155 8.11 -2.12 -16.08
C SER A 155 8.41 -1.56 -17.48
N SER A 156 7.58 -0.67 -18.02
CA SER A 156 7.82 -0.07 -19.34
C SER A 156 8.87 1.04 -19.36
N TYR A 157 9.23 1.57 -18.18
CA TYR A 157 10.29 2.57 -18.09
C TYR A 157 11.67 1.93 -18.27
N ARG A 158 12.63 2.68 -18.77
CA ARG A 158 14.03 2.23 -18.87
C ARG A 158 14.57 1.88 -17.49
N ARG A 159 15.35 0.83 -17.38
CA ARG A 159 15.92 0.34 -16.09
C ARG A 159 16.80 1.37 -15.38
N ASP A 160 17.53 2.21 -16.12
CA ASP A 160 18.31 3.31 -15.56
C ASP A 160 17.41 4.35 -14.85
N TYR A 161 16.30 4.73 -15.47
CA TYR A 161 15.32 5.63 -14.86
C TYR A 161 14.66 5.00 -13.63
N GLN A 162 14.28 3.72 -13.69
CA GLN A 162 13.69 3.01 -12.56
C GLN A 162 14.64 3.00 -11.36
N ALA A 163 15.91 2.62 -11.56
CA ALA A 163 16.93 2.59 -10.51
C ALA A 163 17.21 3.99 -9.93
N TRP A 164 17.35 5.00 -10.78
CA TRP A 164 17.52 6.39 -10.36
C TRP A 164 16.32 6.88 -9.56
N PHE A 165 15.09 6.62 -10.02
CA PHE A 165 13.86 7.04 -9.34
C PHE A 165 13.79 6.46 -7.93
N VAL A 166 14.03 5.16 -7.78
CA VAL A 166 14.03 4.48 -6.49
C VAL A 166 15.16 4.99 -5.59
N LEU A 167 16.39 5.17 -6.14
CA LEU A 167 17.52 5.74 -5.41
C LEU A 167 17.18 7.11 -4.82
N GLN A 168 16.56 8.02 -5.60
CA GLN A 168 16.20 9.35 -5.11
C GLN A 168 15.13 9.27 -4.00
N CYS A 169 14.17 8.33 -4.09
CA CYS A 169 13.21 8.09 -3.03
C CYS A 169 13.91 7.65 -1.72
N PHE A 170 14.88 6.73 -1.81
CA PHE A 170 15.64 6.29 -0.63
C PHE A 170 16.54 7.39 -0.07
N LYS A 171 17.20 8.18 -0.92
CA LYS A 171 17.98 9.35 -0.47
C LYS A 171 17.10 10.33 0.34
N ALA A 172 15.86 10.58 -0.10
CA ALA A 172 14.93 11.44 0.63
C ALA A 172 14.50 10.85 1.98
N MET A 173 14.28 9.54 2.07
CA MET A 173 13.94 8.86 3.32
C MET A 173 15.14 8.78 4.29
N ASN A 174 16.37 8.73 3.78
CA ASN A 174 17.59 8.62 4.59
C ASN A 174 18.06 9.96 5.16
N LYS A 175 17.50 11.10 4.66
CA LYS A 175 17.92 12.43 5.13
C LYS A 175 17.53 12.63 6.59
N SER A 176 18.52 12.81 7.46
CA SER A 176 18.30 13.29 8.83
C SER A 176 17.94 14.78 8.84
N HIS A 177 17.20 15.25 9.84
CA HIS A 177 16.73 16.65 9.96
C HIS A 177 17.82 17.72 10.07
N HIS A 178 19.10 17.39 10.00
CA HIS A 178 20.18 18.37 9.97
C HIS A 178 20.25 19.01 8.57
N ARG A 179 19.99 20.32 8.55
CA ARG A 179 20.01 21.19 7.37
C ARG A 179 21.39 21.14 6.68
N GLU A 180 21.45 20.50 5.54
CA GLU A 180 22.42 20.83 4.52
C GLU A 180 21.66 21.18 3.25
N HIS A 181 21.58 22.47 2.97
CA HIS A 181 21.19 23.01 1.68
C HIS A 181 22.40 22.95 0.77
N GLY A 182 22.43 22.05 -0.16
CA GLY A 182 23.47 22.00 -1.17
C GLY A 182 23.40 20.73 -2.02
N GLU A 183 23.21 20.94 -3.32
CA GLU A 183 23.59 20.06 -4.41
C GLU A 183 22.92 18.68 -4.51
N HIS A 184 21.81 18.58 -5.21
CA HIS A 184 21.42 17.37 -5.97
C HIS A 184 20.36 17.75 -7.02
N ARG A 185 20.79 18.42 -8.08
CA ARG A 185 20.02 18.57 -9.32
C ARG A 185 20.85 18.03 -10.48
N GLU A 186 20.97 16.73 -10.55
CA GLU A 186 21.30 16.10 -11.82
C GLU A 186 20.04 15.44 -12.38
N ASN A 187 19.40 16.13 -13.30
CA ASN A 187 18.40 15.56 -14.18
C ASN A 187 19.14 14.59 -15.11
N PRO A 188 18.78 13.32 -15.24
CA PRO A 188 19.46 12.38 -16.12
C PRO A 188 19.23 12.80 -17.58
N LYS A 189 20.16 13.56 -18.15
CA LYS A 189 20.35 13.60 -19.58
C LYS A 189 21.17 12.34 -19.91
N GLU A 190 20.54 11.41 -20.64
CA GLU A 190 21.13 10.20 -21.21
C GLU A 190 22.21 9.51 -20.35
N ILE A 191 21.78 8.52 -19.58
CA ILE A 191 22.65 7.68 -18.78
C ILE A 191 23.17 6.53 -19.66
N SER A 192 24.51 6.34 -19.78
CA SER A 192 25.14 5.23 -20.51
C SER A 192 25.03 3.90 -19.73
N ALA A 193 25.32 2.75 -20.37
CA ALA A 193 25.24 1.43 -19.72
C ALA A 193 26.13 1.31 -18.47
N ASP A 194 27.32 1.96 -18.47
CA ASP A 194 28.23 2.03 -17.30
C ASP A 194 27.59 2.77 -16.11
N SER A 195 26.59 3.59 -16.38
CA SER A 195 25.87 4.37 -15.38
C SER A 195 24.78 3.57 -14.64
N VAL A 196 24.19 2.53 -15.24
CA VAL A 196 23.22 1.66 -14.55
C VAL A 196 23.92 0.95 -13.37
N SER A 197 25.11 0.39 -13.59
CA SER A 197 25.88 -0.27 -12.53
C SER A 197 26.27 0.70 -11.41
N SER A 198 26.65 1.94 -11.73
CA SER A 198 26.95 2.98 -10.75
C SER A 198 25.71 3.37 -9.92
N VAL A 199 24.55 3.53 -10.57
CA VAL A 199 23.29 3.84 -9.88
C VAL A 199 22.84 2.69 -8.99
N VAL A 200 23.01 1.43 -9.43
CA VAL A 200 22.68 0.24 -8.64
C VAL A 200 23.59 0.13 -7.41
N ASN A 201 24.89 0.42 -7.52
CA ASN A 201 25.79 0.45 -6.37
C ASN A 201 25.35 1.52 -5.35
N SER A 202 25.08 2.74 -5.82
CA SER A 202 24.55 3.82 -4.96
C SER A 202 23.19 3.47 -4.33
N LEU A 203 22.34 2.72 -5.03
CA LEU A 203 21.08 2.23 -4.49
C LEU A 203 21.31 1.21 -3.37
N SER A 204 22.29 0.31 -3.53
CA SER A 204 22.66 -0.66 -2.49
C SER A 204 23.15 0.03 -1.22
N GLU A 205 23.97 1.09 -1.34
CA GLU A 205 24.41 1.92 -0.22
C GLU A 205 23.22 2.64 0.44
N ALA A 206 22.31 3.20 -0.36
CA ALA A 206 21.10 3.85 0.16
C ALA A 206 20.16 2.87 0.86
N HIS A 207 20.08 1.62 0.41
CA HIS A 207 19.36 0.55 1.10
C HIS A 207 19.97 0.26 2.47
N LEU A 208 21.30 0.06 2.55
CA LEU A 208 21.98 -0.18 3.82
C LEU A 208 21.74 0.95 4.82
N ALA A 209 21.84 2.20 4.37
CA ALA A 209 21.56 3.37 5.20
C ALA A 209 20.09 3.38 5.69
N ASN A 210 19.15 2.93 4.86
CA ASN A 210 17.73 2.93 5.21
C ASN A 210 17.36 1.87 6.26
N GLU A 211 18.15 0.83 6.45
CA GLU A 211 17.89 -0.20 7.47
C GLU A 211 17.82 0.37 8.90
N SER A 212 18.51 1.49 9.16
CA SER A 212 18.55 2.19 10.46
C SER A 212 18.09 3.65 10.38
N ALA A 213 17.61 4.11 9.23
CA ALA A 213 17.15 5.48 9.06
C ALA A 213 15.92 5.80 9.92
N GLN A 214 15.66 7.10 10.15
CA GLN A 214 14.46 7.58 10.82
C GLN A 214 13.19 7.21 10.05
N HIS A 215 13.22 7.36 8.70
CA HIS A 215 12.10 7.01 7.82
C HIS A 215 12.43 5.71 7.08
N ARG A 216 12.12 4.56 7.70
CA ARG A 216 12.45 3.24 7.15
C ARG A 216 11.42 2.76 6.16
N ASN A 217 11.88 2.26 5.02
CA ASN A 217 11.03 1.61 4.03
C ASN A 217 10.61 0.21 4.52
N VAL A 218 9.34 0.05 4.89
CA VAL A 218 8.75 -1.25 5.30
C VAL A 218 7.93 -1.90 4.20
N GLY A 219 7.91 -1.31 3.02
CA GLY A 219 7.29 -1.86 1.81
C GLY A 219 7.53 -0.94 0.62
N LEU A 220 8.01 -1.49 -0.48
CA LEU A 220 8.11 -0.81 -1.77
C LEU A 220 7.13 -1.46 -2.75
N VAL A 221 6.25 -0.63 -3.31
CA VAL A 221 5.14 -1.07 -4.15
C VAL A 221 5.26 -0.45 -5.53
N VAL A 222 5.14 -1.26 -6.57
CA VAL A 222 5.08 -0.81 -7.98
C VAL A 222 3.78 -1.25 -8.63
N GLU A 223 3.38 -0.55 -9.70
CA GLU A 223 2.22 -0.88 -10.51
C GLU A 223 2.67 -1.31 -11.90
N THR A 224 2.19 -2.47 -12.37
CA THR A 224 2.55 -3.01 -13.68
C THR A 224 1.40 -3.81 -14.30
N ARG A 225 1.67 -4.50 -15.42
CA ARG A 225 0.73 -5.32 -16.19
C ARG A 225 1.12 -6.79 -16.12
N PRO A 226 0.17 -7.74 -16.28
CA PRO A 226 0.48 -9.18 -16.30
C PRO A 226 1.49 -9.59 -17.37
N ASP A 227 1.40 -9.02 -18.57
CA ASP A 227 2.26 -9.29 -19.72
C ASP A 227 3.72 -8.88 -19.51
N GLU A 228 4.01 -7.97 -18.56
CA GLU A 228 5.36 -7.49 -18.22
C GLU A 228 6.08 -8.38 -17.18
N ILE A 229 5.38 -9.34 -16.55
CA ILE A 229 5.98 -10.17 -15.50
C ILE A 229 6.76 -11.33 -16.09
N THR A 230 8.09 -11.28 -15.93
CA THR A 230 9.06 -12.30 -16.35
C THR A 230 10.03 -12.62 -15.20
N PRO A 231 10.77 -13.74 -15.20
CA PRO A 231 11.80 -14.02 -14.20
C PRO A 231 12.83 -12.89 -14.06
N ASP A 232 13.28 -12.30 -15.17
CA ASP A 232 14.23 -11.17 -15.16
C ASP A 232 13.64 -9.93 -14.48
N GLU A 233 12.34 -9.67 -14.69
CA GLU A 233 11.66 -8.56 -14.04
C GLU A 233 11.51 -8.78 -12.53
N LEU A 234 11.28 -10.05 -12.10
CA LEU A 234 11.24 -10.38 -10.66
C LEU A 234 12.58 -10.11 -9.98
N ALA A 235 13.69 -10.54 -10.59
CA ALA A 235 15.04 -10.29 -10.08
C ALA A 235 15.32 -8.78 -10.01
N TRP A 236 14.96 -8.04 -11.06
CA TRP A 236 15.08 -6.60 -11.11
C TRP A 236 14.26 -5.89 -10.03
N PHE A 237 13.01 -6.26 -9.86
CA PHE A 237 12.15 -5.72 -8.78
C PHE A 237 12.76 -5.99 -7.40
N ARG A 238 13.32 -7.19 -7.16
CA ARG A 238 13.98 -7.48 -5.90
C ARG A 238 15.24 -6.63 -5.68
N LEU A 239 16.03 -6.42 -6.72
CA LEU A 239 17.20 -5.54 -6.68
C LEU A 239 16.81 -4.10 -6.32
N LEU A 240 15.70 -3.60 -6.86
CA LEU A 240 15.14 -2.30 -6.49
C LEU A 240 14.58 -2.25 -5.07
N GLY A 241 14.38 -3.40 -4.39
CA GLY A 241 13.79 -3.49 -3.05
C GLY A 241 12.27 -3.63 -3.05
N VAL A 242 11.63 -3.88 -4.20
CA VAL A 242 10.17 -4.09 -4.31
C VAL A 242 9.76 -5.33 -3.51
N THR A 243 8.65 -5.20 -2.76
CA THR A 243 8.05 -6.29 -1.98
C THR A 243 6.59 -6.53 -2.33
N LYS A 244 5.96 -5.60 -3.03
CA LYS A 244 4.55 -5.67 -3.40
C LYS A 244 4.35 -5.20 -4.84
N VAL A 245 3.58 -5.96 -5.61
CA VAL A 245 3.26 -5.65 -7.01
C VAL A 245 1.74 -5.49 -7.14
N GLN A 246 1.33 -4.39 -7.76
CA GLN A 246 -0.05 -4.13 -8.14
C GLN A 246 -0.22 -4.40 -9.62
N MET A 247 -1.20 -5.21 -9.99
CA MET A 247 -1.47 -5.55 -11.38
C MET A 247 -2.90 -5.21 -11.78
N GLY A 248 -3.03 -4.55 -12.92
CA GLY A 248 -4.31 -4.31 -13.56
C GLY A 248 -4.77 -5.56 -14.34
N VAL A 249 -5.37 -6.54 -13.69
CA VAL A 249 -6.01 -7.68 -14.36
C VAL A 249 -7.31 -7.24 -15.02
N GLN A 250 -8.09 -6.43 -14.36
CA GLN A 250 -9.30 -5.75 -14.76
C GLN A 250 -10.53 -6.66 -14.85
N SER A 251 -10.48 -7.77 -15.59
CA SER A 251 -11.50 -8.82 -15.71
C SER A 251 -10.83 -10.18 -15.89
N LEU A 252 -11.56 -11.26 -15.65
CA LEU A 252 -11.17 -12.66 -15.91
C LEU A 252 -11.99 -13.25 -17.07
N ASP A 253 -12.37 -12.40 -18.04
CA ASP A 253 -13.11 -12.74 -19.25
C ASP A 253 -12.32 -12.25 -20.47
N ASP A 254 -11.75 -13.15 -21.27
CA ASP A 254 -10.91 -12.80 -22.43
C ASP A 254 -11.66 -11.97 -23.48
N PRO A 255 -12.91 -12.28 -23.88
CA PRO A 255 -13.74 -11.42 -24.71
C PRO A 255 -13.87 -9.99 -24.19
N ILE A 256 -14.09 -9.79 -22.88
CA ILE A 256 -14.16 -8.45 -22.26
C ILE A 256 -12.79 -7.76 -22.32
N LEU A 257 -11.71 -8.47 -22.03
CA LEU A 257 -10.34 -7.92 -22.13
C LEU A 257 -10.02 -7.48 -23.56
N GLU A 258 -10.40 -8.26 -24.57
CA GLU A 258 -10.19 -7.95 -25.99
C GLU A 258 -10.97 -6.72 -26.42
N LEU A 259 -12.28 -6.66 -26.13
CA LEU A 259 -13.13 -5.50 -26.43
C LEU A 259 -12.56 -4.20 -25.86
N ASN A 260 -11.95 -4.28 -24.67
CA ASN A 260 -11.35 -3.14 -23.98
C ASN A 260 -9.88 -2.90 -24.36
N GLN A 261 -9.35 -3.61 -25.37
CA GLN A 261 -7.98 -3.52 -25.86
C GLN A 261 -6.94 -3.63 -24.73
N ARG A 262 -7.19 -4.56 -23.78
CA ARG A 262 -6.33 -4.70 -22.60
C ARG A 262 -4.94 -5.24 -22.96
N GLY A 263 -4.82 -6.10 -23.98
CA GLY A 263 -3.56 -6.60 -24.53
C GLY A 263 -2.86 -7.65 -23.66
N HIS A 264 -3.59 -8.32 -22.76
CA HIS A 264 -3.20 -9.55 -22.11
C HIS A 264 -4.43 -10.45 -21.93
N THR A 265 -4.20 -11.74 -21.73
CA THR A 265 -5.21 -12.76 -21.51
C THR A 265 -5.35 -13.13 -20.03
N VAL A 266 -6.42 -13.85 -19.70
CA VAL A 266 -6.63 -14.44 -18.36
C VAL A 266 -5.50 -15.42 -18.03
N ALA A 267 -5.04 -16.24 -19.00
CA ALA A 267 -3.92 -17.16 -18.83
C ALA A 267 -2.62 -16.42 -18.47
N GLU A 268 -2.34 -15.28 -19.08
CA GLU A 268 -1.18 -14.44 -18.74
C GLU A 268 -1.31 -13.85 -17.32
N ALA A 269 -2.53 -13.49 -16.88
CA ALA A 269 -2.76 -13.06 -15.50
C ALA A 269 -2.46 -14.18 -14.49
N HIS A 270 -2.90 -15.42 -14.74
CA HIS A 270 -2.56 -16.59 -13.92
C HIS A 270 -1.05 -16.83 -13.88
N ARG A 271 -0.38 -16.88 -15.05
CA ARG A 271 1.08 -17.02 -15.13
C ARG A 271 1.82 -15.96 -14.33
N ALA A 272 1.43 -14.70 -14.48
CA ALA A 272 2.07 -13.58 -13.78
C ALA A 272 1.89 -13.67 -12.25
N VAL A 273 0.69 -14.00 -11.80
CA VAL A 273 0.39 -14.16 -10.36
C VAL A 273 1.17 -15.33 -9.77
N ALA A 274 1.21 -16.47 -10.46
CA ALA A 274 1.99 -17.64 -10.03
C ALA A 274 3.49 -17.32 -9.91
N LEU A 275 4.08 -16.62 -10.90
CA LEU A 275 5.48 -16.16 -10.87
C LEU A 275 5.76 -15.21 -9.70
N LEU A 276 4.91 -14.20 -9.49
CA LEU A 276 5.05 -13.26 -8.38
C LEU A 276 4.96 -13.96 -7.03
N ARG A 277 4.05 -14.94 -6.89
CA ARG A 277 3.89 -15.74 -5.68
C ARG A 277 5.10 -16.60 -5.41
N ALA A 278 5.60 -17.32 -6.43
CA ALA A 278 6.80 -18.14 -6.33
C ALA A 278 8.04 -17.32 -5.95
N ALA A 279 8.08 -16.03 -6.34
CA ALA A 279 9.10 -15.08 -5.91
C ALA A 279 8.77 -14.37 -4.58
N GLY A 280 7.68 -14.74 -3.90
CA GLY A 280 7.32 -14.24 -2.58
C GLY A 280 6.70 -12.83 -2.54
N PHE A 281 6.44 -12.19 -3.68
CA PHE A 281 5.83 -10.84 -3.69
C PHE A 281 4.42 -10.86 -3.10
N LYS A 282 4.07 -9.79 -2.41
CA LYS A 282 2.68 -9.48 -2.07
C LYS A 282 1.95 -8.98 -3.32
N ILE A 283 0.77 -9.54 -3.58
CA ILE A 283 0.06 -9.39 -4.85
C ILE A 283 -1.23 -8.60 -4.64
N VAL A 284 -1.37 -7.50 -5.38
CA VAL A 284 -2.60 -6.70 -5.42
C VAL A 284 -3.19 -6.77 -6.82
N LEU A 285 -4.43 -7.19 -6.95
CA LEU A 285 -5.13 -7.17 -8.23
C LEU A 285 -6.15 -6.03 -8.29
N HIS A 286 -6.23 -5.41 -9.46
CA HIS A 286 -7.28 -4.45 -9.78
C HIS A 286 -8.34 -5.17 -10.60
N TRP A 287 -9.58 -5.12 -10.11
CA TRP A 287 -10.76 -5.60 -10.81
C TRP A 287 -11.66 -4.42 -11.16
N MET A 288 -12.17 -4.41 -12.39
CA MET A 288 -12.93 -3.29 -12.95
C MET A 288 -14.30 -3.76 -13.44
N PRO A 289 -15.37 -3.63 -12.67
CA PRO A 289 -16.70 -3.84 -13.19
C PRO A 289 -17.10 -2.75 -14.16
N ASN A 290 -18.07 -3.07 -15.03
CA ASN A 290 -18.59 -2.18 -16.07
C ASN A 290 -17.56 -1.84 -17.16
N LEU A 291 -16.72 -2.77 -17.55
CA LEU A 291 -15.96 -2.66 -18.79
C LEU A 291 -16.90 -2.75 -20.01
N LEU A 292 -16.46 -2.28 -21.19
CA LEU A 292 -17.23 -2.41 -22.43
C LEU A 292 -17.57 -3.89 -22.67
N GLY A 293 -18.84 -4.18 -22.92
CA GLY A 293 -19.36 -5.54 -23.10
C GLY A 293 -19.77 -6.26 -21.79
N ALA A 294 -19.38 -5.76 -20.62
CA ALA A 294 -19.79 -6.35 -19.34
C ALA A 294 -21.24 -5.96 -18.97
N THR A 295 -21.90 -6.86 -18.26
CA THR A 295 -23.19 -6.64 -17.61
C THR A 295 -23.08 -6.87 -16.10
N PRO A 296 -24.00 -6.38 -15.26
CA PRO A 296 -23.99 -6.68 -13.83
C PRO A 296 -23.98 -8.17 -13.53
N GLU A 297 -24.60 -9.00 -14.36
CA GLU A 297 -24.64 -10.47 -14.24
C GLU A 297 -23.28 -11.08 -14.56
N SER A 298 -22.64 -10.67 -15.67
CA SER A 298 -21.31 -11.16 -16.03
C SER A 298 -20.26 -10.73 -15.00
N ASP A 299 -20.33 -9.50 -14.50
CA ASP A 299 -19.42 -9.01 -13.45
C ASP A 299 -19.60 -9.78 -12.12
N ARG A 300 -20.85 -10.18 -11.76
CA ARG A 300 -21.10 -11.04 -10.59
C ARG A 300 -20.47 -12.42 -10.76
N ALA A 301 -20.50 -12.97 -11.96
CA ALA A 301 -19.92 -14.28 -12.27
C ALA A 301 -18.38 -14.20 -12.37
N ASP A 302 -17.83 -13.08 -12.85
CA ASP A 302 -16.39 -12.88 -13.01
C ASP A 302 -15.65 -12.73 -11.67
N PHE A 303 -16.23 -11.99 -10.71
CA PHE A 303 -15.55 -11.66 -9.47
C PHE A 303 -15.08 -12.86 -8.62
N PRO A 304 -15.88 -13.93 -8.41
CA PRO A 304 -15.45 -15.10 -7.64
C PRO A 304 -14.25 -15.83 -8.26
N ARG A 305 -14.06 -15.74 -9.58
CA ARG A 305 -12.93 -16.36 -10.29
C ARG A 305 -11.57 -15.85 -9.83
N LEU A 306 -11.52 -14.65 -9.18
CA LEU A 306 -10.31 -14.15 -8.51
C LEU A 306 -9.76 -15.11 -7.44
N TRP A 307 -10.62 -15.98 -6.91
CA TRP A 307 -10.27 -16.95 -5.86
C TRP A 307 -9.94 -18.34 -6.42
N GLU A 308 -10.07 -18.52 -7.73
CA GLU A 308 -9.75 -19.75 -8.45
C GLU A 308 -8.31 -19.63 -9.01
N GLY A 309 -7.31 -20.14 -8.29
CA GLY A 309 -5.91 -20.13 -8.69
C GLY A 309 -5.16 -18.80 -8.44
N LEU A 310 -5.74 -17.65 -8.75
CA LEU A 310 -5.08 -16.34 -8.55
C LEU A 310 -4.90 -16.00 -7.07
N CYS A 311 -5.93 -16.08 -6.27
CA CYS A 311 -5.91 -15.89 -4.82
C CYS A 311 -5.08 -14.65 -4.37
N PRO A 312 -5.40 -13.43 -4.81
CA PRO A 312 -4.61 -12.24 -4.48
C PRO A 312 -4.61 -11.93 -2.98
N ASP A 313 -3.51 -11.36 -2.49
CA ASP A 313 -3.39 -10.91 -1.10
C ASP A 313 -4.23 -9.68 -0.80
N GLU A 314 -4.36 -8.81 -1.80
CA GLU A 314 -5.15 -7.58 -1.73
C GLU A 314 -5.88 -7.34 -3.05
N ILE A 315 -7.03 -6.67 -2.99
CA ILE A 315 -7.77 -6.23 -4.18
C ILE A 315 -8.14 -4.76 -4.11
N LYS A 316 -8.25 -4.17 -5.30
CA LYS A 316 -8.87 -2.88 -5.55
C LYS A 316 -10.04 -3.09 -6.51
N ILE A 317 -11.22 -2.65 -6.11
CA ILE A 317 -12.42 -2.66 -6.94
C ILE A 317 -12.54 -1.28 -7.56
N TYR A 318 -12.33 -1.17 -8.86
CA TYR A 318 -12.32 0.09 -9.58
C TYR A 318 -13.39 0.12 -10.69
N PRO A 319 -14.66 0.43 -10.36
CA PRO A 319 -15.68 0.58 -11.40
C PRO A 319 -15.20 1.50 -12.50
N THR A 320 -15.45 1.10 -13.75
CA THR A 320 -15.09 1.90 -14.93
C THR A 320 -15.79 3.25 -14.86
N GLN A 321 -15.02 4.32 -14.96
CA GLN A 321 -15.52 5.69 -14.97
C GLN A 321 -15.43 6.24 -16.40
N LEU A 322 -16.53 6.77 -16.92
CA LEU A 322 -16.58 7.37 -18.23
C LEU A 322 -15.96 8.78 -18.18
N LEU A 323 -14.84 8.97 -18.87
CA LEU A 323 -14.06 10.20 -18.92
C LEU A 323 -13.98 10.72 -20.37
N GLU A 324 -14.11 12.03 -20.58
CA GLU A 324 -14.11 12.64 -21.92
C GLU A 324 -12.80 12.40 -22.70
N ASN A 325 -11.67 12.30 -22.00
CA ASN A 325 -10.35 12.08 -22.58
C ASN A 325 -9.96 10.60 -22.68
N ALA A 326 -10.91 9.68 -22.61
CA ALA A 326 -10.71 8.25 -22.86
C ALA A 326 -11.42 7.82 -24.16
N PRO A 327 -10.84 6.92 -24.96
CA PRO A 327 -11.49 6.41 -26.20
C PRO A 327 -12.90 5.86 -25.97
N LEU A 328 -13.19 5.32 -24.79
CA LEU A 328 -14.52 4.82 -24.41
C LEU A 328 -15.62 5.88 -24.51
N TYR A 329 -15.27 7.17 -24.40
CA TYR A 329 -16.21 8.28 -24.54
C TYR A 329 -16.85 8.35 -25.93
N GLU A 330 -16.08 8.11 -27.00
CA GLU A 330 -16.61 8.09 -28.36
C GLU A 330 -17.54 6.88 -28.60
N ILE A 331 -17.27 5.74 -27.94
CA ILE A 331 -18.12 4.55 -27.98
C ILE A 331 -19.46 4.83 -27.27
N TRP A 332 -19.40 5.49 -26.13
CA TRP A 332 -20.59 5.93 -25.39
C TRP A 332 -21.46 6.90 -26.21
N LYS A 333 -20.85 7.89 -26.89
CA LYS A 333 -21.60 8.83 -27.74
C LYS A 333 -22.36 8.15 -28.88
N ARG A 334 -21.89 7.00 -29.36
CA ARG A 334 -22.58 6.18 -30.33
C ARG A 334 -23.69 5.29 -29.76
N GLY A 335 -23.87 5.30 -28.42
CA GLY A 335 -24.84 4.46 -27.73
C GLY A 335 -24.42 3.00 -27.55
N GLU A 336 -23.14 2.68 -27.79
CA GLU A 336 -22.59 1.31 -27.75
C GLU A 336 -22.07 0.93 -26.34
N TYR A 337 -22.05 1.86 -25.40
CA TYR A 337 -21.66 1.65 -24.00
C TYR A 337 -22.59 2.41 -23.05
N ARG A 338 -22.90 1.79 -21.92
CA ARG A 338 -23.71 2.39 -20.85
C ARG A 338 -22.99 2.25 -19.50
N PRO A 339 -22.60 3.35 -18.83
CA PRO A 339 -22.12 3.29 -17.46
C PRO A 339 -23.18 2.74 -16.51
N TYR A 340 -22.76 1.93 -15.52
CA TYR A 340 -23.66 1.53 -14.45
C TYR A 340 -24.03 2.72 -13.58
N THR A 341 -25.26 2.77 -13.15
CA THR A 341 -25.74 3.73 -12.17
C THR A 341 -25.07 3.47 -10.80
N THR A 342 -25.11 4.47 -9.93
CA THR A 342 -24.60 4.30 -8.55
C THR A 342 -25.30 3.14 -7.83
N ASP A 343 -26.61 2.98 -8.03
CA ASP A 343 -27.38 1.92 -7.37
C ASP A 343 -27.00 0.52 -7.92
N GLU A 344 -26.85 0.37 -9.24
CA GLU A 344 -26.35 -0.88 -9.83
C GLU A 344 -24.99 -1.28 -9.27
N LEU A 345 -24.08 -0.32 -9.09
CA LEU A 345 -22.75 -0.58 -8.50
C LEU A 345 -22.83 -0.94 -7.01
N ILE A 346 -23.71 -0.28 -6.25
CA ILE A 346 -23.93 -0.62 -4.83
C ILE A 346 -24.45 -2.05 -4.72
N GLN A 347 -25.46 -2.42 -5.53
CA GLN A 347 -26.03 -3.75 -5.55
C GLN A 347 -24.99 -4.80 -5.93
N LEU A 348 -24.28 -4.61 -7.06
CA LEU A 348 -23.24 -5.50 -7.55
C LEU A 348 -22.15 -5.73 -6.49
N ILE A 349 -21.60 -4.64 -5.93
CA ILE A 349 -20.49 -4.76 -4.98
C ILE A 349 -20.97 -5.37 -3.65
N ALA A 350 -22.20 -5.08 -3.22
CA ALA A 350 -22.80 -5.72 -2.04
C ALA A 350 -23.05 -7.23 -2.24
N ASP A 351 -23.35 -7.66 -3.47
CA ASP A 351 -23.52 -9.08 -3.83
C ASP A 351 -22.18 -9.83 -3.79
N VAL A 352 -21.12 -9.27 -4.40
CA VAL A 352 -19.83 -9.98 -4.56
C VAL A 352 -18.93 -9.89 -3.34
N LYS A 353 -19.05 -8.84 -2.52
CA LYS A 353 -18.15 -8.58 -1.40
C LYS A 353 -18.16 -9.65 -0.29
N PRO A 354 -19.26 -10.36 0.01
CA PRO A 354 -19.26 -11.48 0.94
C PRO A 354 -18.40 -12.68 0.49
N SER A 355 -18.14 -12.85 -0.81
CA SER A 355 -17.30 -13.94 -1.35
C SER A 355 -15.80 -13.72 -1.14
N ILE A 356 -15.39 -12.55 -0.66
CA ILE A 356 -13.96 -12.22 -0.48
C ILE A 356 -13.38 -13.04 0.66
N PRO A 357 -12.33 -13.87 0.40
CA PRO A 357 -11.73 -14.72 1.42
C PRO A 357 -11.12 -13.92 2.58
N ARG A 358 -11.07 -14.58 3.74
CA ARG A 358 -10.55 -14.03 5.01
C ARG A 358 -9.08 -13.61 4.94
N TYR A 359 -8.29 -14.21 4.05
CA TYR A 359 -6.89 -13.86 3.81
C TYR A 359 -6.72 -12.63 2.89
N CYS A 360 -7.75 -12.18 2.18
CA CYS A 360 -7.64 -11.07 1.25
C CYS A 360 -8.03 -9.73 1.89
N ARG A 361 -7.37 -8.65 1.46
CA ARG A 361 -7.66 -7.28 1.90
C ARG A 361 -8.28 -6.45 0.79
N VAL A 362 -9.43 -5.82 1.03
CA VAL A 362 -9.98 -4.80 0.12
C VAL A 362 -9.35 -3.45 0.41
N ASN A 363 -8.42 -3.03 -0.42
CA ASN A 363 -7.72 -1.75 -0.26
C ASN A 363 -8.62 -0.56 -0.59
N ARG A 364 -9.25 -0.62 -1.76
CA ARG A 364 -10.10 0.44 -2.29
C ARG A 364 -11.36 -0.09 -2.96
N ILE A 365 -12.40 0.71 -2.86
CA ILE A 365 -13.57 0.67 -3.73
C ILE A 365 -13.69 2.07 -4.31
N ILE A 366 -13.53 2.21 -5.64
CA ILE A 366 -13.44 3.44 -6.44
C ILE A 366 -12.07 4.14 -6.40
N ARG A 367 -11.69 4.79 -7.50
CA ARG A 367 -10.52 5.68 -7.64
C ARG A 367 -10.82 7.10 -7.12
N ASP A 368 -9.76 7.86 -6.84
CA ASP A 368 -9.85 9.26 -6.40
C ASP A 368 -9.97 10.24 -7.59
N ILE A 369 -10.68 9.86 -8.66
CA ILE A 369 -10.97 10.76 -9.77
C ILE A 369 -12.04 11.76 -9.32
N PRO A 370 -11.81 13.08 -9.46
CA PRO A 370 -12.81 14.08 -9.14
C PRO A 370 -14.10 13.88 -9.95
N SER A 371 -15.24 14.01 -9.28
CA SER A 371 -16.55 13.77 -9.90
C SER A 371 -16.86 14.68 -11.10
N THR A 372 -16.17 15.82 -11.20
CA THR A 372 -16.26 16.77 -12.31
C THR A 372 -15.77 16.19 -13.65
N HIS A 373 -14.89 15.18 -13.62
CA HIS A 373 -14.40 14.50 -14.83
C HIS A 373 -15.30 13.36 -15.28
N VAL A 374 -16.16 12.87 -14.40
CA VAL A 374 -17.04 11.74 -14.71
C VAL A 374 -18.25 12.24 -15.49
N VAL A 375 -18.36 11.85 -16.75
CA VAL A 375 -19.44 12.27 -17.66
C VAL A 375 -20.77 11.69 -17.19
N GLU A 376 -20.83 10.37 -17.03
CA GLU A 376 -22.03 9.62 -16.64
C GLU A 376 -21.66 8.44 -15.73
N GLY A 377 -22.63 7.92 -14.98
CA GLY A 377 -22.47 6.82 -14.03
C GLY A 377 -22.21 7.30 -12.61
N ASN A 378 -21.41 6.57 -11.86
CA ASN A 378 -21.18 6.87 -10.45
C ASN A 378 -20.23 8.06 -10.24
N LYS A 379 -20.75 9.10 -9.60
CA LYS A 379 -19.99 10.31 -9.20
C LYS A 379 -19.71 10.37 -7.69
N ARG A 380 -20.17 9.38 -6.90
CA ARG A 380 -19.99 9.37 -5.43
C ARG A 380 -18.62 8.84 -5.06
N THR A 381 -17.90 9.60 -4.26
CA THR A 381 -16.62 9.18 -3.65
C THR A 381 -16.83 8.33 -2.39
N SER A 382 -18.05 8.27 -1.85
CA SER A 382 -18.45 7.50 -0.67
C SER A 382 -18.90 6.06 -0.98
N LEU A 383 -18.74 5.56 -2.20
CA LEU A 383 -19.28 4.27 -2.66
C LEU A 383 -19.01 3.11 -1.69
N ARG A 384 -17.83 3.09 -1.03
CA ARG A 384 -17.53 2.08 0.01
C ARG A 384 -18.52 2.13 1.18
N GLN A 385 -18.85 3.33 1.66
CA GLN A 385 -19.77 3.52 2.77
C GLN A 385 -21.19 3.11 2.37
N ASP A 386 -21.59 3.51 1.16
CA ASP A 386 -22.92 3.19 0.62
C ASP A 386 -23.10 1.67 0.47
N VAL A 387 -22.08 0.96 -0.03
CA VAL A 387 -22.04 -0.52 -0.09
C VAL A 387 -22.15 -1.14 1.31
N HIS A 388 -21.43 -0.61 2.31
CA HIS A 388 -21.52 -1.14 3.68
C HIS A 388 -22.91 -0.96 4.30
N VAL A 389 -23.58 0.18 4.03
CA VAL A 389 -24.96 0.43 4.45
C VAL A 389 -25.90 -0.58 3.82
N GLU A 390 -25.78 -0.82 2.51
CA GLU A 390 -26.59 -1.78 1.79
C GLU A 390 -26.38 -3.22 2.27
N MET A 391 -25.14 -3.63 2.49
CA MET A 391 -24.83 -4.94 3.06
C MET A 391 -25.45 -5.12 4.44
N ALA A 392 -25.35 -4.11 5.32
CA ALA A 392 -25.96 -4.16 6.64
C ALA A 392 -27.49 -4.27 6.55
N ARG A 393 -28.15 -3.55 5.62
CA ARG A 393 -29.60 -3.65 5.35
C ARG A 393 -30.02 -5.07 4.95
N ARG A 394 -29.15 -5.81 4.25
CA ARG A 394 -29.37 -7.20 3.83
C ARG A 394 -28.95 -8.24 4.88
N GLY A 395 -28.40 -7.83 6.02
CA GLY A 395 -27.80 -8.75 6.99
C GLY A 395 -26.53 -9.45 6.47
N ALA A 396 -25.94 -8.95 5.40
CA ALA A 396 -24.70 -9.46 4.82
C ALA A 396 -23.47 -8.80 5.45
N HIS A 397 -22.36 -9.53 5.54
CA HIS A 397 -21.07 -9.01 6.05
C HIS A 397 -19.90 -9.44 5.15
N CYS A 398 -18.76 -8.82 5.35
CA CYS A 398 -17.53 -9.10 4.64
C CYS A 398 -16.41 -9.43 5.62
N ASP A 399 -15.78 -10.59 5.44
CA ASP A 399 -14.73 -11.12 6.31
C ASP A 399 -13.31 -10.80 5.85
N CYS A 400 -13.15 -9.87 4.90
CA CYS A 400 -11.82 -9.49 4.45
C CYS A 400 -10.98 -8.90 5.60
N ILE A 401 -9.66 -8.95 5.49
CA ILE A 401 -8.71 -8.44 6.51
C ILE A 401 -9.11 -7.03 6.99
N ARG A 402 -9.44 -6.11 6.07
CA ARG A 402 -9.79 -4.72 6.43
C ARG A 402 -11.05 -4.60 7.31
N CYS A 403 -11.99 -5.52 7.18
CA CYS A 403 -13.20 -5.54 8.00
C CYS A 403 -12.94 -6.15 9.39
N ARG A 404 -11.94 -7.02 9.50
CA ARG A 404 -11.58 -7.76 10.71
C ARG A 404 -10.38 -7.20 11.47
N GLU A 405 -9.64 -6.20 10.96
CA GLU A 405 -8.48 -5.63 11.65
C GLU A 405 -8.86 -4.93 12.98
N VAL A 406 -8.05 -5.10 14.03
CA VAL A 406 -8.19 -4.41 15.33
C VAL A 406 -7.80 -2.93 15.18
N ARG A 407 -8.72 -2.07 14.84
CA ARG A 407 -8.49 -0.65 14.53
C ARG A 407 -8.08 0.18 15.75
N GLY A 408 -6.91 -0.08 16.31
CA GLY A 408 -6.41 0.65 17.48
C GLY A 408 -7.07 0.28 18.81
N GLY A 409 -7.86 -0.80 18.84
CA GLY A 409 -8.41 -1.38 20.06
C GLY A 409 -7.30 -1.97 20.96
N LYS A 410 -7.48 -1.90 22.28
CA LYS A 410 -6.59 -2.61 23.23
C LYS A 410 -6.83 -4.11 23.09
N VAL A 411 -5.79 -4.85 22.77
CA VAL A 411 -5.82 -6.31 22.66
C VAL A 411 -5.27 -6.94 23.93
N LYS A 412 -5.97 -7.95 24.46
CA LYS A 412 -5.46 -8.77 25.58
C LYS A 412 -4.67 -9.96 25.00
N PRO A 413 -3.33 -10.01 25.13
CA PRO A 413 -2.51 -11.05 24.49
C PRO A 413 -2.89 -12.48 24.87
N ALA A 414 -3.31 -12.68 26.12
CA ALA A 414 -3.73 -13.98 26.65
C ALA A 414 -5.08 -14.48 26.06
N ALA A 415 -5.88 -13.60 25.47
CA ALA A 415 -7.16 -13.95 24.85
C ALA A 415 -7.03 -14.24 23.32
N LEU A 416 -5.85 -14.02 22.75
CA LEU A 416 -5.63 -14.28 21.33
C LEU A 416 -5.47 -15.78 21.06
N ARG A 417 -6.18 -16.27 20.06
CA ARG A 417 -5.98 -17.59 19.47
C ARG A 417 -5.25 -17.49 18.13
N LEU A 418 -4.42 -18.47 17.84
CA LEU A 418 -3.84 -18.66 16.52
C LEU A 418 -4.88 -19.32 15.61
N ASP A 419 -5.02 -18.80 14.40
CA ASP A 419 -5.87 -19.32 13.33
C ASP A 419 -4.99 -19.54 12.10
N ASP A 420 -5.08 -20.73 11.47
CA ASP A 420 -4.37 -21.09 10.25
C ASP A 420 -5.37 -21.36 9.14
N LEU A 421 -5.46 -20.44 8.19
CA LEU A 421 -6.30 -20.61 7.01
C LEU A 421 -5.44 -21.05 5.82
N VAL A 422 -5.62 -22.31 5.43
CA VAL A 422 -4.92 -22.91 4.29
C VAL A 422 -5.72 -22.68 3.01
N TYR A 423 -5.03 -22.32 1.93
CA TYR A 423 -5.61 -22.18 0.60
C TYR A 423 -4.58 -22.53 -0.49
N HIS A 424 -5.06 -22.84 -1.69
CA HIS A 424 -4.24 -23.40 -2.77
C HIS A 424 -4.33 -22.53 -4.03
N PRO A 425 -3.50 -21.49 -4.15
CA PRO A 425 -3.30 -20.79 -5.42
C PRO A 425 -2.48 -21.64 -6.38
N ASP A 426 -2.39 -21.20 -7.65
CA ASP A 426 -1.56 -21.86 -8.65
C ASP A 426 -0.11 -22.00 -8.17
N GLY A 427 0.39 -23.24 -8.11
CA GLY A 427 1.77 -23.59 -7.81
C GLY A 427 2.19 -23.56 -6.34
N ALA A 428 1.28 -23.35 -5.38
CA ALA A 428 1.66 -23.28 -3.96
C ALA A 428 0.53 -23.74 -3.01
N GLU A 429 0.92 -24.19 -1.82
CA GLU A 429 0.06 -24.20 -0.63
C GLU A 429 0.37 -22.94 0.19
N GLU A 430 -0.63 -22.16 0.53
CA GLU A 430 -0.50 -20.91 1.29
C GLU A 430 -1.14 -21.05 2.67
N HIS A 431 -0.45 -20.56 3.69
CA HIS A 431 -0.94 -20.47 5.06
C HIS A 431 -1.08 -19.01 5.48
N PHE A 432 -2.30 -18.62 5.82
CA PHE A 432 -2.59 -17.33 6.44
C PHE A 432 -2.69 -17.51 7.96
N LEU A 433 -1.54 -17.47 8.63
CA LEU A 433 -1.44 -17.57 10.09
C LEU A 433 -1.87 -16.24 10.70
N SER A 434 -2.89 -16.23 11.56
CA SER A 434 -3.37 -15.01 12.18
C SER A 434 -3.67 -15.17 13.67
N PHE A 435 -3.28 -14.18 14.49
CA PHE A 435 -3.76 -14.05 15.85
C PHE A 435 -5.05 -13.25 15.86
N VAL A 436 -6.12 -13.86 16.34
CA VAL A 436 -7.46 -13.27 16.38
C VAL A 436 -7.99 -13.15 17.81
N THR A 437 -8.80 -12.10 18.05
CA THR A 437 -9.53 -11.92 19.30
C THR A 437 -10.72 -12.89 19.38
N PRO A 438 -11.39 -13.03 20.57
CA PRO A 438 -12.63 -13.80 20.67
C PRO A 438 -13.74 -13.32 19.70
N GLU A 439 -13.74 -12.02 19.35
CA GLU A 439 -14.67 -11.40 18.39
C GLU A 439 -14.18 -11.53 16.94
N ASP A 440 -13.20 -12.38 16.69
CA ASP A 440 -12.64 -12.67 15.37
C ASP A 440 -11.93 -11.48 14.69
N GLN A 441 -11.43 -10.52 15.46
CA GLN A 441 -10.64 -9.41 14.94
C GLN A 441 -9.16 -9.78 14.85
N ILE A 442 -8.50 -9.41 13.74
CA ILE A 442 -7.08 -9.74 13.48
C ILE A 442 -6.18 -8.75 14.22
N ALA A 443 -5.35 -9.27 15.14
CA ALA A 443 -4.32 -8.52 15.85
C ALA A 443 -2.97 -8.53 15.12
N GLY A 444 -2.67 -9.60 14.38
CA GLY A 444 -1.49 -9.73 13.54
C GLY A 444 -1.58 -10.99 12.70
N PHE A 445 -0.83 -11.04 11.60
CA PHE A 445 -0.80 -12.20 10.72
C PHE A 445 0.54 -12.37 10.01
N LEU A 446 0.74 -13.57 9.46
CA LEU A 446 1.85 -13.93 8.59
C LEU A 446 1.31 -14.72 7.39
N ARG A 447 1.88 -14.49 6.21
CA ARG A 447 1.66 -15.30 5.00
C ARG A 447 2.88 -16.16 4.77
N LEU A 448 2.69 -17.46 4.83
CA LEU A 448 3.69 -18.46 4.50
C LEU A 448 3.29 -19.15 3.20
N SER A 449 4.16 -19.12 2.20
CA SER A 449 4.04 -19.87 0.95
C SER A 449 4.89 -21.11 1.00
N LEU A 450 4.31 -22.22 0.60
CA LEU A 450 4.97 -23.52 0.44
C LEU A 450 4.91 -23.89 -1.05
N PRO A 451 5.95 -23.53 -1.87
CA PRO A 451 5.96 -23.80 -3.30
C PRO A 451 5.88 -25.29 -3.60
N GLY A 452 4.88 -25.72 -4.38
CA GLY A 452 4.70 -27.11 -4.81
C GLY A 452 5.59 -27.50 -6.00
N ALA A 453 5.41 -28.73 -6.47
CA ALA A 453 6.13 -29.24 -7.66
C ALA A 453 5.78 -28.46 -8.95
N ASP A 454 4.56 -27.91 -9.01
CA ASP A 454 4.06 -27.12 -10.15
C ASP A 454 4.38 -25.62 -10.02
N SER A 455 5.15 -25.25 -9.00
CA SER A 455 5.56 -23.83 -8.82
C SER A 455 6.46 -23.40 -9.98
N PRO A 456 6.20 -22.22 -10.60
CA PRO A 456 7.04 -21.76 -11.68
C PRO A 456 8.46 -21.47 -11.22
N VAL A 457 9.45 -21.75 -12.09
CA VAL A 457 10.86 -21.47 -11.83
C VAL A 457 11.09 -19.96 -11.91
N THR A 458 11.59 -19.37 -10.84
CA THR A 458 11.84 -17.92 -10.75
C THR A 458 13.25 -17.52 -11.17
N GLY A 459 14.22 -18.47 -11.21
CA GLY A 459 15.64 -18.18 -11.40
C GLY A 459 16.33 -17.51 -10.21
N LEU A 460 15.66 -17.43 -9.05
CA LEU A 460 16.16 -16.77 -7.84
C LEU A 460 16.73 -17.80 -6.86
N ALA A 461 18.04 -18.00 -6.84
CA ALA A 461 18.73 -19.06 -6.08
C ALA A 461 18.44 -19.04 -4.57
N ASP A 462 18.15 -17.88 -3.99
CA ASP A 462 17.77 -17.74 -2.58
C ASP A 462 16.47 -18.50 -2.22
N LEU A 463 15.62 -18.78 -3.22
CA LEU A 463 14.31 -19.40 -3.05
C LEU A 463 14.29 -20.91 -3.34
N ASP A 464 15.39 -21.46 -3.84
CA ASP A 464 15.48 -22.87 -4.21
C ASP A 464 15.19 -23.80 -3.02
N GLY A 465 14.08 -24.55 -3.08
CA GLY A 465 13.65 -25.45 -2.03
C GLY A 465 13.30 -24.79 -0.68
N ALA A 466 12.98 -23.52 -0.68
CA ALA A 466 12.63 -22.76 0.50
C ALA A 466 11.10 -22.58 0.66
N ALA A 467 10.63 -22.66 1.90
CA ALA A 467 9.37 -22.04 2.31
C ALA A 467 9.56 -20.52 2.34
N ILE A 468 8.54 -19.74 1.99
CA ILE A 468 8.69 -18.30 1.78
C ILE A 468 7.75 -17.52 2.69
N ILE A 469 8.31 -16.72 3.59
CA ILE A 469 7.53 -15.71 4.33
C ILE A 469 7.31 -14.51 3.42
N ARG A 470 6.03 -14.29 3.04
CA ARG A 470 5.63 -13.27 2.08
C ARG A 470 5.19 -11.96 2.74
N GLU A 471 4.67 -12.04 3.94
CA GLU A 471 4.24 -10.87 4.73
C GLU A 471 4.22 -11.22 6.22
N VAL A 472 4.64 -10.29 7.07
CA VAL A 472 4.35 -10.28 8.51
C VAL A 472 3.79 -8.91 8.85
N HIS A 473 2.61 -8.87 9.45
CA HIS A 473 1.96 -7.63 9.86
C HIS A 473 1.34 -7.76 11.25
N VAL A 474 1.69 -6.85 12.15
CA VAL A 474 1.07 -6.76 13.47
C VAL A 474 0.42 -5.38 13.60
N TYR A 475 -0.89 -5.37 13.86
CA TYR A 475 -1.66 -4.14 14.01
C TYR A 475 -1.39 -3.48 15.36
N GLY A 476 -1.39 -2.16 15.39
CA GLY A 476 -1.22 -1.37 16.60
C GLY A 476 -0.76 0.05 16.32
N GLN A 477 -0.76 0.91 17.34
CA GLN A 477 -0.15 2.22 17.20
C GLN A 477 1.34 2.05 16.92
N SER A 478 1.87 2.83 15.96
CA SER A 478 3.29 2.82 15.64
C SER A 478 4.07 3.25 16.87
N LEU A 479 4.89 2.34 17.40
CA LEU A 479 5.93 2.65 18.37
C LEU A 479 7.27 2.48 17.67
N ALA A 480 8.26 3.28 18.06
CA ALA A 480 9.61 3.16 17.51
C ALA A 480 10.11 1.71 17.64
N VAL A 481 10.78 1.20 16.61
CA VAL A 481 11.32 -0.18 16.64
C VAL A 481 12.32 -0.29 17.78
N GLY A 482 12.05 -1.21 18.72
CA GLY A 482 12.89 -1.43 19.92
C GLY A 482 12.32 -0.87 21.23
N THR A 483 11.18 -0.17 21.24
CA THR A 483 10.53 0.27 22.48
C THR A 483 9.38 -0.66 22.87
N GLU A 484 9.32 -1.10 24.12
CA GLU A 484 8.23 -1.91 24.67
C GLU A 484 7.25 -1.02 25.45
N GLN A 485 5.96 -1.11 25.13
CA GLN A 485 4.89 -0.47 25.89
C GLN A 485 3.77 -1.47 26.16
N SER A 486 3.43 -1.69 27.42
CA SER A 486 2.42 -2.69 27.79
C SER A 486 1.03 -2.33 27.25
N GLY A 487 0.40 -3.27 26.53
CA GLY A 487 -0.98 -3.17 26.04
C GLY A 487 -1.18 -2.87 24.56
N ALA A 488 -0.13 -2.58 23.78
CA ALA A 488 -0.22 -2.47 22.33
C ALA A 488 0.12 -3.82 21.68
N ALA A 489 -0.67 -4.29 20.68
CA ALA A 489 -0.46 -5.59 20.02
C ALA A 489 0.94 -5.71 19.37
N GLN A 490 1.55 -4.61 18.91
CA GLN A 490 2.90 -4.60 18.34
C GLN A 490 4.00 -5.00 19.34
N HIS A 491 3.77 -4.93 20.66
CA HIS A 491 4.77 -5.19 21.72
C HIS A 491 4.56 -6.48 22.50
N THR A 492 3.56 -7.28 22.10
CA THR A 492 3.28 -8.58 22.76
C THR A 492 4.10 -9.73 22.17
N GLY A 493 5.12 -9.45 21.36
CA GLY A 493 5.91 -10.48 20.70
C GLY A 493 5.17 -11.26 19.63
N LEU A 494 3.99 -10.79 19.15
CA LEU A 494 3.18 -11.52 18.17
C LEU A 494 3.94 -11.82 16.87
N GLY A 495 4.75 -10.87 16.38
CA GLY A 495 5.57 -11.09 15.19
C GLY A 495 6.56 -12.25 15.37
N THR A 496 7.23 -12.33 16.52
CA THR A 496 8.16 -13.43 16.85
C THR A 496 7.42 -14.77 16.97
N ARG A 497 6.23 -14.77 17.60
CA ARG A 497 5.40 -15.99 17.69
C ARG A 497 4.92 -16.46 16.32
N LEU A 498 4.49 -15.54 15.43
CA LEU A 498 4.12 -15.88 14.06
C LEU A 498 5.28 -16.48 13.27
N LEU A 499 6.50 -15.95 13.44
CA LEU A 499 7.71 -16.51 12.81
C LEU A 499 8.01 -17.92 13.33
N ALA A 500 7.89 -18.15 14.64
CA ALA A 500 8.10 -19.47 15.24
C ALA A 500 7.08 -20.51 14.73
N GLU A 501 5.82 -20.12 14.57
CA GLU A 501 4.79 -21.00 13.99
C GLU A 501 5.08 -21.30 12.51
N ALA A 502 5.52 -20.30 11.73
CA ALA A 502 5.92 -20.51 10.33
C ALA A 502 7.13 -21.46 10.22
N ASP A 503 8.15 -21.30 11.09
CA ASP A 503 9.31 -22.20 11.16
C ASP A 503 8.87 -23.64 11.48
N ASN A 504 7.99 -23.83 12.47
CA ASN A 504 7.47 -25.13 12.86
C ASN A 504 6.65 -25.79 11.72
N LEU A 505 5.78 -25.02 11.09
CA LEU A 505 4.95 -25.51 9.99
C LEU A 505 5.79 -25.90 8.77
N ALA A 506 6.71 -25.04 8.33
CA ALA A 506 7.61 -25.33 7.21
C ALA A 506 8.43 -26.62 7.46
N ARG A 507 8.98 -26.78 8.67
CA ARG A 507 9.69 -28.00 9.06
C ARG A 507 8.80 -29.25 9.02
N THR A 508 7.59 -29.16 9.53
CA THR A 508 6.61 -30.26 9.54
C THR A 508 6.25 -30.67 8.10
N LYS A 509 6.20 -29.72 7.18
CA LYS A 509 5.98 -29.94 5.75
C LYS A 509 7.23 -30.38 4.99
N GLY A 510 8.37 -30.57 5.67
CA GLY A 510 9.60 -31.12 5.10
C GLY A 510 10.56 -30.10 4.50
N TYR A 511 10.30 -28.80 4.63
CA TYR A 511 11.21 -27.76 4.19
C TYR A 511 12.42 -27.67 5.13
N ARG A 512 13.60 -27.42 4.55
CA ARG A 512 14.86 -27.25 5.28
C ARG A 512 15.44 -25.86 5.16
N ARG A 513 14.81 -25.01 4.34
CA ARG A 513 15.18 -23.62 4.10
C ARG A 513 13.95 -22.75 4.20
N MET A 514 14.15 -21.56 4.71
CA MET A 514 13.14 -20.51 4.71
C MET A 514 13.73 -19.24 4.12
N ALA A 515 13.00 -18.58 3.26
CA ALA A 515 13.30 -17.27 2.74
C ALA A 515 12.26 -16.25 3.20
N VAL A 516 12.63 -14.99 3.27
CA VAL A 516 11.69 -13.89 3.52
C VAL A 516 11.93 -12.74 2.55
N ILE A 517 10.85 -12.26 1.94
CA ILE A 517 10.87 -11.05 1.12
C ILE A 517 10.91 -9.79 2.01
N ALA A 518 12.02 -9.58 2.70
CA ALA A 518 12.16 -8.45 3.59
C ALA A 518 12.20 -7.12 2.83
N ALA A 519 11.38 -6.16 3.26
CA ALA A 519 11.58 -4.76 2.87
C ALA A 519 12.86 -4.22 3.52
N VAL A 520 13.49 -3.24 2.88
CA VAL A 520 14.80 -2.72 3.28
C VAL A 520 14.84 -2.36 4.77
N GLY A 521 13.91 -1.55 5.24
CA GLY A 521 13.85 -1.10 6.64
C GLY A 521 13.40 -2.15 7.66
N THR A 522 13.10 -3.40 7.21
CA THR A 522 12.74 -4.51 8.09
C THR A 522 13.82 -5.58 8.17
N ARG A 523 14.93 -5.46 7.43
CA ARG A 523 15.96 -6.50 7.36
C ARG A 523 16.57 -6.79 8.72
N GLN A 524 16.89 -5.78 9.52
CA GLN A 524 17.45 -5.95 10.87
C GLN A 524 16.54 -6.80 11.77
N TYR A 525 15.22 -6.60 11.70
CA TYR A 525 14.24 -7.39 12.45
C TYR A 525 14.38 -8.91 12.21
N TYR A 526 14.64 -9.32 10.95
CA TYR A 526 14.82 -10.74 10.61
C TYR A 526 16.22 -11.24 10.91
N LEU A 527 17.27 -10.42 10.71
CA LEU A 527 18.66 -10.78 11.05
C LEU A 527 18.79 -11.10 12.54
N GLU A 528 18.18 -10.31 13.43
CA GLU A 528 18.11 -10.56 14.89
C GLU A 528 17.36 -11.86 15.25
N ARG A 529 16.61 -12.45 14.30
CA ARG A 529 15.85 -13.69 14.47
C ARG A 529 16.44 -14.89 13.73
N GLY A 530 17.74 -14.81 13.41
CA GLY A 530 18.52 -15.91 12.84
C GLY A 530 18.42 -16.07 11.34
N PHE A 531 17.90 -15.06 10.62
CA PHE A 531 18.03 -15.00 9.17
C PHE A 531 19.41 -14.43 8.79
N GLU A 532 19.91 -14.80 7.63
CA GLU A 532 21.16 -14.36 7.03
C GLU A 532 20.90 -13.68 5.69
N ARG A 533 21.79 -12.81 5.26
CA ARG A 533 21.69 -12.16 3.95
C ARG A 533 22.00 -13.18 2.85
N GLY A 534 21.06 -13.35 1.93
CA GLY A 534 21.26 -13.96 0.63
C GLY A 534 21.62 -12.90 -0.42
N GLU A 535 21.40 -13.23 -1.69
CA GLU A 535 21.63 -12.32 -2.80
C GLU A 535 20.55 -11.22 -2.85
N LEU A 536 19.27 -11.61 -2.84
CA LEU A 536 18.10 -10.71 -2.94
C LEU A 536 17.08 -10.89 -1.80
N TYR A 537 17.23 -11.93 -0.99
CA TYR A 537 16.37 -12.27 0.12
C TYR A 537 17.17 -12.45 1.40
N LEU A 538 16.47 -12.42 2.52
CA LEU A 538 17.03 -12.97 3.74
C LEU A 538 16.59 -14.44 3.85
N ARG A 539 17.47 -15.31 4.30
CA ARG A 539 17.23 -16.76 4.36
C ARG A 539 17.71 -17.37 5.67
N LYS A 540 17.14 -18.53 6.01
CA LYS A 540 17.47 -19.31 7.20
C LYS A 540 17.58 -20.78 6.78
N SER A 541 18.71 -21.41 7.08
CA SER A 541 19.03 -22.76 6.61
C SER A 541 18.87 -23.86 7.67
N ARG A 542 18.55 -23.50 8.92
CA ARG A 542 18.29 -24.44 10.03
C ARG A 542 17.26 -23.83 10.95
N PHE A 543 16.10 -24.43 11.09
CA PHE A 543 15.03 -24.00 11.99
C PHE A 543 14.34 -25.19 12.64
#